data_16d54e4fdc63ddea10ef2e4f433e88ee
#
_entry.id   16d54e4fdc63ddea10ef2e4f433e88ee
#
_cell.length_a   1.000
_cell.length_b   1.000
_cell.length_c   1.000
_cell.angle_alpha   90.00
_cell.angle_beta   90.00
_cell.angle_gamma   90.00
#
_symmetry.space_group_name_H-M   'P 1'
#
loop_
_entity.id
_entity.type
_entity.pdbx_description
1 polymer ?
#
loop_
_entity_poly.entity_id
_entity_poly.type
_entity_poly.pdbx_seq_one_letter_code
_entity_poly.pdbx_strand_id
1 'polypeptide(L)'
;MAKPHPDRERALERLTEVAAVLERADVTMRRMFGSEGLAVRGKLFAFASTAGDLVVKLPEQRIGELGLDPMVMRGRPMREWAVVPYDAGEERWRTIAGEAYAFVDSISP
;
A
#
# COMPACT_ATOMS: atom_id res chain seq x y z
N MET A 1 -3.36 20.93 -17.24
CA MET A 1 -4.00 19.83 -16.56
C MET A 1 -3.08 18.61 -16.57
N ALA A 2 -2.80 18.06 -15.41
CA ALA A 2 -1.90 16.91 -15.32
C ALA A 2 -2.57 15.67 -15.86
N LYS A 3 -1.89 14.98 -16.76
CA LYS A 3 -2.37 13.68 -17.22
C LYS A 3 -2.15 12.64 -16.11
N PRO A 4 -3.05 11.65 -15.97
CA PRO A 4 -2.79 10.56 -15.05
C PRO A 4 -1.46 9.89 -15.42
N HIS A 5 -0.65 9.59 -14.43
CA HIS A 5 0.62 8.92 -14.66
C HIS A 5 0.32 7.47 -15.10
N PRO A 6 0.88 7.00 -16.25
CA PRO A 6 0.58 5.63 -16.71
C PRO A 6 0.93 4.56 -15.68
N ASP A 7 2.00 4.77 -14.93
CA ASP A 7 2.42 3.81 -13.90
C ASP A 7 1.42 3.74 -12.77
N ARG A 8 0.77 4.87 -12.46
CA ARG A 8 -0.25 4.90 -11.42
C ARG A 8 -1.46 4.06 -11.82
N GLU A 9 -1.88 4.13 -13.07
CA GLU A 9 -3.03 3.34 -13.55
C GLU A 9 -2.78 1.84 -13.41
N ARG A 10 -1.61 1.37 -13.82
CA ARG A 10 -1.28 -0.04 -13.69
C ARG A 10 -1.14 -0.46 -12.23
N ALA A 11 -0.68 0.45 -11.37
CA ALA A 11 -0.59 0.18 -9.93
C ALA A 11 -1.98 0.05 -9.32
N LEU A 12 -2.93 0.90 -9.74
CA LEU A 12 -4.31 0.82 -9.27
C LEU A 12 -4.99 -0.47 -9.71
N GLU A 13 -4.75 -0.91 -10.94
CA GLU A 13 -5.26 -2.19 -11.44
C GLU A 13 -4.73 -3.34 -10.59
N ARG A 14 -3.43 -3.36 -10.33
CA ARG A 14 -2.82 -4.40 -9.52
C ARG A 14 -3.33 -4.35 -8.07
N LEU A 15 -3.50 -3.15 -7.52
CA LEU A 15 -4.04 -3.00 -6.17
C LEU A 15 -5.45 -3.58 -6.07
N THR A 16 -6.28 -3.38 -7.09
CA THR A 16 -7.62 -3.95 -7.14
C THR A 16 -7.56 -5.48 -7.12
N GLU A 17 -6.63 -6.07 -7.88
CA GLU A 17 -6.45 -7.52 -7.90
C GLU A 17 -5.94 -8.04 -6.56
N VAL A 18 -5.04 -7.30 -5.92
CA VAL A 18 -4.55 -7.63 -4.58
C VAL A 18 -5.70 -7.64 -3.58
N ALA A 19 -6.57 -6.64 -3.64
CA ALA A 19 -7.73 -6.56 -2.76
C ALA A 19 -8.65 -7.76 -2.94
N ALA A 20 -8.88 -8.17 -4.18
CA ALA A 20 -9.73 -9.32 -4.47
C ALA A 20 -9.14 -10.62 -3.92
N VAL A 21 -7.82 -10.77 -3.99
CA VAL A 21 -7.13 -11.97 -3.49
C VAL A 21 -7.13 -12.03 -1.96
N LEU A 22 -7.08 -10.90 -1.28
CA LEU A 22 -7.14 -10.86 0.18
C LEU A 22 -8.47 -11.39 0.70
N GLU A 23 -9.54 -11.27 -0.07
CA GLU A 23 -10.85 -11.83 0.25
C GLU A 23 -11.32 -11.56 1.70
N ARG A 24 -11.02 -10.37 2.20
CA ARG A 24 -11.40 -9.97 3.55
C ARG A 24 -12.62 -9.07 3.48
N ALA A 25 -13.71 -9.49 4.11
CA ALA A 25 -14.97 -8.73 4.10
C ALA A 25 -14.83 -7.36 4.74
N ASP A 26 -13.85 -7.18 5.62
CA ASP A 26 -13.60 -5.93 6.32
C ASP A 26 -12.62 -5.00 5.60
N VAL A 27 -12.11 -5.39 4.43
CA VAL A 27 -11.27 -4.52 3.60
C VAL A 27 -12.16 -3.67 2.70
N THR A 28 -11.94 -2.37 2.72
CA THR A 28 -12.68 -1.43 1.88
C THR A 28 -11.73 -0.59 1.04
N MET A 29 -12.19 -0.19 -0.14
CA MET A 29 -11.46 0.77 -0.97
C MET A 29 -11.80 2.18 -0.50
N ARG A 30 -10.78 2.98 -0.26
CA ARG A 30 -10.96 4.38 0.12
C ARG A 30 -10.19 5.29 -0.82
N ARG A 31 -10.80 6.42 -1.14
CA ARG A 31 -10.12 7.44 -1.92
C ARG A 31 -9.45 8.42 -0.96
N MET A 32 -8.13 8.59 -1.11
CA MET A 32 -7.36 9.54 -0.32
C MET A 32 -6.40 10.30 -1.23
N PHE A 33 -6.34 11.61 -1.08
CA PHE A 33 -5.40 12.47 -1.82
C PHE A 33 -5.45 12.24 -3.33
N GLY A 34 -6.65 11.98 -3.86
CA GLY A 34 -6.80 11.69 -5.30
C GLY A 34 -6.34 10.31 -5.72
N SER A 35 -6.02 9.45 -4.79
CA SER A 35 -5.62 8.08 -5.05
C SER A 35 -6.52 7.11 -4.30
N GLU A 36 -6.52 5.86 -4.73
CA GLU A 36 -7.28 4.82 -4.05
C GLU A 36 -6.38 3.97 -3.18
N GLY A 37 -6.90 3.58 -2.03
CA GLY A 37 -6.19 2.74 -1.10
C GLY A 37 -7.10 1.73 -0.43
N LEU A 38 -6.49 0.81 0.28
CA LEU A 38 -7.18 -0.25 1.00
C LEU A 38 -7.17 0.06 2.50
N ALA A 39 -8.33 -0.09 3.13
CA ALA A 39 -8.47 0.19 4.56
C ALA A 39 -9.14 -0.98 5.28
N VAL A 40 -8.77 -1.17 6.54
CA VAL A 40 -9.41 -2.10 7.45
C VAL A 40 -9.81 -1.33 8.70
N ARG A 41 -11.04 -1.51 9.15
CA ARG A 41 -11.61 -0.79 10.30
C ARG A 41 -11.48 0.74 10.15
N GLY A 42 -11.60 1.22 8.91
CA GLY A 42 -11.46 2.65 8.60
C GLY A 42 -10.04 3.17 8.57
N LYS A 43 -9.05 2.30 8.75
CA LYS A 43 -7.62 2.67 8.75
C LYS A 43 -6.95 2.20 7.48
N LEU A 44 -6.27 3.12 6.80
CA LEU A 44 -5.55 2.82 5.56
C LEU A 44 -4.35 1.93 5.88
N PHE A 45 -4.17 0.86 5.10
CA PHE A 45 -2.99 -0.02 5.26
C PHE A 45 -2.18 -0.18 3.98
N ALA A 46 -2.74 0.17 2.83
CA ALA A 46 -2.02 0.08 1.54
C ALA A 46 -2.64 1.04 0.54
N PHE A 47 -1.81 1.63 -0.32
CA PHE A 47 -2.31 2.46 -1.40
C PHE A 47 -1.30 2.49 -2.55
N ALA A 48 -1.78 2.91 -3.73
CA ALA A 48 -0.93 3.06 -4.90
C ALA A 48 -0.37 4.49 -4.94
N SER A 49 0.95 4.59 -5.09
CA SER A 49 1.60 5.90 -5.20
C SER A 49 1.42 6.48 -6.60
N THR A 50 1.66 7.78 -6.74
CA THR A 50 1.63 8.42 -8.06
C THR A 50 2.73 7.92 -8.98
N ALA A 51 3.81 7.38 -8.40
CA ALA A 51 4.91 6.80 -9.18
C ALA A 51 4.62 5.37 -9.63
N GLY A 52 3.50 4.79 -9.20
CA GLY A 52 3.10 3.46 -9.63
C GLY A 52 3.56 2.33 -8.74
N ASP A 53 3.93 2.64 -7.51
CA ASP A 53 4.36 1.64 -6.54
C ASP A 53 3.29 1.39 -5.48
N LEU A 54 3.43 0.29 -4.77
CA LEU A 54 2.59 0.00 -3.61
C LEU A 54 3.22 0.64 -2.37
N VAL A 55 2.40 1.30 -1.57
CA VAL A 55 2.84 1.83 -0.27
C VAL A 55 2.02 1.15 0.81
N VAL A 56 2.70 0.59 1.80
CA VAL A 56 2.05 -0.21 2.84
C VAL A 56 2.46 0.26 4.22
N LYS A 57 1.56 0.08 5.19
CA LYS A 57 1.84 0.40 6.57
C LYS A 57 2.34 -0.84 7.31
N LEU A 58 3.56 -0.77 7.81
CA LEU A 58 4.21 -1.86 8.53
C LEU A 58 5.02 -1.29 9.69
N PRO A 59 5.32 -2.13 10.71
CA PRO A 59 6.25 -1.69 11.75
C PRO A 59 7.60 -1.33 11.14
N GLU A 60 8.23 -0.29 11.66
CA GLU A 60 9.52 0.19 11.15
C GLU A 60 10.57 -0.91 11.10
N GLN A 61 10.63 -1.74 12.15
CA GLN A 61 11.56 -2.86 12.19
C GLN A 61 11.31 -3.84 11.04
N ARG A 62 10.04 -4.12 10.74
CA ARG A 62 9.70 -5.06 9.67
C ARG A 62 10.07 -4.52 8.30
N ILE A 63 9.93 -3.21 8.10
CA ILE A 63 10.34 -2.56 6.86
C ILE A 63 11.82 -2.81 6.61
N GLY A 64 12.65 -2.67 7.65
CA GLY A 64 14.07 -2.95 7.55
C GLY A 64 14.36 -4.42 7.26
N GLU A 65 13.64 -5.34 7.91
CA GLU A 65 13.80 -6.79 7.69
C GLU A 65 13.47 -7.19 6.26
N LEU A 66 12.47 -6.54 5.68
CA LEU A 66 12.06 -6.82 4.30
C LEU A 66 12.94 -6.12 3.26
N GLY A 67 13.85 -5.26 3.69
CA GLY A 67 14.71 -4.51 2.78
C GLY A 67 13.96 -3.46 1.96
N LEU A 68 12.84 -2.98 2.47
CA LEU A 68 12.05 -1.97 1.77
C LEU A 68 12.50 -0.56 2.15
N ASP A 69 12.29 0.37 1.21
CA ASP A 69 12.58 1.78 1.48
C ASP A 69 11.38 2.44 2.13
N PRO A 70 11.61 3.36 3.08
CA PRO A 70 10.49 4.12 3.63
C PRO A 70 9.93 5.07 2.60
N MET A 71 8.62 5.31 2.68
CA MET A 71 8.01 6.34 1.84
C MET A 71 8.51 7.71 2.28
N VAL A 72 8.86 8.54 1.32
CA VAL A 72 9.27 9.91 1.59
C VAL A 72 8.15 10.85 1.17
N MET A 73 7.70 11.69 2.09
CA MET A 73 6.67 12.68 1.82
C MET A 73 7.17 14.04 2.30
N ARG A 74 7.16 15.03 1.38
CA ARG A 74 7.64 16.38 1.67
C ARG A 74 9.07 16.41 2.22
N GLY A 75 9.93 15.53 1.68
CA GLY A 75 11.32 15.43 2.09
C GLY A 75 11.57 14.71 3.41
N ARG A 76 10.52 14.13 4.01
CA ARG A 76 10.65 13.39 5.27
C ARG A 76 10.28 11.92 5.08
N PRO A 77 11.11 11.00 5.59
CA PRO A 77 10.73 9.59 5.57
C PRO A 77 9.58 9.33 6.55
N MET A 78 8.63 8.51 6.09
CA MET A 78 7.48 8.09 6.89
C MET A 78 7.83 6.77 7.55
N ARG A 79 7.98 6.77 8.87
CA ARG A 79 8.56 5.64 9.61
C ARG A 79 7.84 4.30 9.43
N GLU A 80 6.52 4.32 9.35
CA GLU A 80 5.74 3.09 9.24
C GLU A 80 5.10 2.92 7.87
N TRP A 81 5.63 3.59 6.86
CA TRP A 81 5.15 3.46 5.49
C TRP A 81 6.30 3.09 4.58
N ALA A 82 6.13 1.99 3.87
CA ALA A 82 7.19 1.44 3.01
C ALA A 82 6.74 1.36 1.58
N VAL A 83 7.68 1.51 0.67
CA VAL A 83 7.44 1.44 -0.77
C VAL A 83 7.81 0.05 -1.28
N VAL A 84 6.87 -0.60 -1.96
CA VAL A 84 7.11 -1.86 -2.65
C VAL A 84 7.08 -1.56 -4.15
N PRO A 85 8.22 -1.65 -4.85
CA PRO A 85 8.25 -1.30 -6.27
C PRO A 85 7.32 -2.16 -7.12
N TYR A 86 6.80 -1.58 -8.19
CA TYR A 86 5.98 -2.33 -9.13
C TYR A 86 6.73 -3.56 -9.64
N ASP A 87 8.02 -3.41 -9.91
CA ASP A 87 8.87 -4.48 -10.44
C ASP A 87 9.08 -5.64 -9.46
N ALA A 88 8.72 -5.47 -8.19
CA ALA A 88 8.79 -6.56 -7.21
C ALA A 88 7.79 -7.68 -7.55
N GLY A 89 6.77 -7.38 -8.32
CA GLY A 89 5.81 -8.36 -8.79
C GLY A 89 4.53 -8.43 -7.97
N GLU A 90 3.48 -8.94 -8.59
CA GLU A 90 2.16 -9.01 -7.96
C GLU A 90 2.14 -9.91 -6.73
N GLU A 91 2.85 -11.04 -6.79
CA GLU A 91 2.90 -11.97 -5.67
C GLU A 91 3.51 -11.31 -4.42
N ARG A 92 4.58 -10.55 -4.61
CA ARG A 92 5.20 -9.82 -3.52
C ARG A 92 4.24 -8.75 -2.97
N TRP A 93 3.53 -8.07 -3.84
CA TRP A 93 2.53 -7.09 -3.43
C TRP A 93 1.46 -7.75 -2.56
N ARG A 94 0.96 -8.92 -2.97
CA ARG A 94 -0.07 -9.65 -2.21
C ARG A 94 0.44 -10.05 -0.83
N THR A 95 1.64 -10.59 -0.78
CA THR A 95 2.23 -11.04 0.48
C THR A 95 2.42 -9.87 1.45
N ILE A 96 3.00 -8.77 0.95
CA ILE A 96 3.28 -7.61 1.81
C ILE A 96 2.00 -6.88 2.19
N ALA A 97 1.04 -6.76 1.27
CA ALA A 97 -0.24 -6.15 1.59
C ALA A 97 -0.98 -6.95 2.66
N GLY A 98 -0.87 -8.28 2.62
CA GLY A 98 -1.44 -9.15 3.65
C GLY A 98 -0.82 -8.91 5.02
N GLU A 99 0.50 -8.71 5.07
CA GLU A 99 1.16 -8.34 6.33
C GLU A 99 0.70 -6.98 6.84
N ALA A 100 0.56 -6.01 5.93
CA ALA A 100 0.11 -4.68 6.31
C ALA A 100 -1.32 -4.73 6.84
N TYR A 101 -2.19 -5.49 6.20
CA TYR A 101 -3.54 -5.72 6.69
C TYR A 101 -3.51 -6.25 8.13
N ALA A 102 -2.75 -7.32 8.36
CA ALA A 102 -2.69 -7.96 9.67
C ALA A 102 -2.15 -7.00 10.74
N PHE A 103 -1.14 -6.20 10.39
CA PHE A 103 -0.57 -5.23 11.31
C PHE A 103 -1.59 -4.17 11.71
N VAL A 104 -2.23 -3.52 10.71
CA VAL A 104 -3.19 -2.46 11.00
C VAL A 104 -4.41 -3.01 11.73
N ASP A 105 -4.88 -4.19 11.34
CA ASP A 105 -5.99 -4.83 12.04
C ASP A 105 -5.65 -5.09 13.51
N SER A 106 -4.44 -5.52 13.80
CA SER A 106 -4.01 -5.86 15.15
C SER A 106 -3.89 -4.63 16.07
N ILE A 107 -3.57 -3.46 15.52
CA ILE A 107 -3.41 -2.23 16.31
C ILE A 107 -4.67 -1.36 16.30
N SER A 108 -5.70 -1.75 15.57
CA SER A 108 -6.96 -1.00 15.51
C SER A 108 -7.90 -1.46 16.61
N PRO A 109 -8.56 -0.54 17.31
CA PRO A 109 -9.51 -0.91 18.36
C PRO A 109 -10.77 -1.59 17.81
#